data_3ce88990e219e2fe70c6cd82a74c3a7a
#
_entry.id   3ce88990e219e2fe70c6cd82a74c3a7a
#
_cell.length_a   1.000
_cell.length_b   1.000
_cell.length_c   1.000
_cell.angle_alpha   90.00
_cell.angle_beta   90.00
_cell.angle_gamma   90.00
#
_symmetry.space_group_name_H-M   'P 1'
#
loop_
_entity.id
_entity.type
_entity.pdbx_description
1 polymer ?
#
loop_
_entity_poly.entity_id
_entity_poly.type
_entity_poly.pdbx_seq_one_letter_code
_entity_poly.pdbx_strand_id
1 'polypeptide(L)'
;MPSDLEAIIGFAAGAYLVLVALLVGSFINMAADRLPRGESVVRPRSHCRSCGRVLDFVDLIPVAGYLIRGGRCATCGASIGVSSPVVEALCGAAVLASVMLLKPWRGAVAGLDGVLVVGLAVISLGFGRLGRATR
;
A
#
# COMPACT_ATOMS: atom_id res chain seq x y z
N MET A 1 0.57 -30.28 -20.03
CA MET A 1 0.29 -29.89 -18.62
C MET A 1 1.56 -29.26 -18.08
N PRO A 2 1.52 -28.11 -17.46
CA PRO A 2 2.70 -27.59 -16.76
C PRO A 2 3.12 -28.62 -15.71
N SER A 3 4.45 -28.79 -15.54
CA SER A 3 4.96 -29.64 -14.46
C SER A 3 4.55 -29.00 -13.11
N ASP A 4 4.40 -29.81 -12.08
CA ASP A 4 4.06 -29.30 -10.73
C ASP A 4 5.04 -28.21 -10.28
N LEU A 5 6.30 -28.32 -10.70
CA LEU A 5 7.32 -27.30 -10.45
C LEU A 5 7.00 -25.96 -11.12
N GLU A 6 6.53 -25.95 -12.37
CA GLU A 6 6.14 -24.69 -13.06
C GLU A 6 4.94 -24.04 -12.40
N ALA A 7 3.97 -24.83 -11.92
CA ALA A 7 2.83 -24.32 -11.18
C ALA A 7 3.25 -23.69 -9.84
N ILE A 8 4.15 -24.33 -9.10
CA ILE A 8 4.68 -23.82 -7.82
C ILE A 8 5.46 -22.52 -8.04
N ILE A 9 6.33 -22.48 -9.07
CA ILE A 9 7.09 -21.26 -9.39
C ILE A 9 6.15 -20.12 -9.78
N GLY A 10 5.15 -20.40 -10.62
CA GLY A 10 4.16 -19.40 -11.03
C GLY A 10 3.36 -18.83 -9.87
N PHE A 11 2.93 -19.69 -8.94
CA PHE A 11 2.23 -19.28 -7.73
C PHE A 11 3.12 -18.42 -6.81
N ALA A 12 4.36 -18.86 -6.58
CA ALA A 12 5.32 -18.13 -5.75
C ALA A 12 5.65 -16.74 -6.33
N ALA A 13 5.85 -16.66 -7.64
CA ALA A 13 6.09 -15.40 -8.34
C ALA A 13 4.87 -14.46 -8.24
N GLY A 14 3.66 -14.98 -8.43
CA GLY A 14 2.43 -14.21 -8.28
C GLY A 14 2.25 -13.67 -6.86
N ALA A 15 2.44 -14.50 -5.85
CA ALA A 15 2.37 -14.11 -4.45
C ALA A 15 3.41 -13.03 -4.11
N TYR A 16 4.64 -13.17 -4.61
CA TYR A 16 5.69 -12.18 -4.45
C TYR A 16 5.30 -10.82 -5.07
N LEU A 17 4.77 -10.82 -6.28
CA LEU A 17 4.34 -9.59 -6.96
C LEU A 17 3.21 -8.88 -6.20
N VAL A 18 2.23 -9.62 -5.69
CA VAL A 18 1.15 -9.07 -4.86
C VAL A 18 1.72 -8.47 -3.57
N LEU A 19 2.64 -9.14 -2.90
CA LEU A 19 3.29 -8.60 -1.69
C LEU A 19 4.02 -7.29 -1.99
N VAL A 20 4.79 -7.25 -3.07
CA VAL A 20 5.49 -6.02 -3.49
C VAL A 20 4.49 -4.89 -3.77
N ALA A 21 3.37 -5.18 -4.44
CA ALA A 21 2.34 -4.20 -4.73
C ALA A 21 1.68 -3.64 -3.45
N LEU A 22 1.42 -4.47 -2.45
CA LEU A 22 0.93 -4.04 -1.14
C LEU A 22 1.91 -3.10 -0.44
N LEU A 23 3.21 -3.42 -0.45
CA LEU A 23 4.27 -2.58 0.13
C LEU A 23 4.40 -1.24 -0.60
N VAL A 24 4.35 -1.26 -1.92
CA VAL A 24 4.34 -0.04 -2.74
C VAL A 24 3.11 0.81 -2.45
N GLY A 25 1.93 0.20 -2.31
CA GLY A 25 0.70 0.90 -1.92
C GLY A 25 0.83 1.59 -0.56
N SER A 26 1.42 0.92 0.43
CA SER A 26 1.70 1.51 1.75
C SER A 26 2.63 2.72 1.64
N PHE A 27 3.71 2.62 0.85
CA PHE A 27 4.61 3.73 0.59
C PHE A 27 3.92 4.90 -0.11
N ILE A 28 3.11 4.63 -1.14
CA ILE A 28 2.35 5.65 -1.87
C ILE A 28 1.41 6.41 -0.93
N ASN A 29 0.68 5.70 -0.07
CA ASN A 29 -0.22 6.34 0.88
C ASN A 29 0.54 7.24 1.87
N MET A 30 1.68 6.80 2.38
CA MET A 30 2.55 7.60 3.24
C MET A 30 3.10 8.82 2.50
N ALA A 31 3.54 8.66 1.25
CA ALA A 31 4.04 9.77 0.43
C ALA A 31 2.94 10.81 0.15
N ALA A 32 1.73 10.35 -0.20
CA ALA A 32 0.57 11.22 -0.42
C ALA A 32 0.14 12.01 0.82
N ASP A 33 0.43 11.50 2.00
CA ASP A 33 0.18 12.20 3.27
C ASP A 33 1.29 13.22 3.59
N ARG A 34 2.55 12.94 3.29
CA ARG A 34 3.72 13.74 3.66
C ARG A 34 4.10 14.81 2.63
N LEU A 35 4.16 14.43 1.34
CA LEU A 35 4.61 15.34 0.28
C LEU A 35 3.85 16.67 0.23
N PRO A 36 2.51 16.68 0.32
CA PRO A 36 1.78 17.94 0.30
C PRO A 36 2.07 18.86 1.49
N ARG A 37 2.57 18.31 2.61
CA ARG A 37 2.95 19.09 3.80
C ARG A 37 4.41 19.51 3.80
N GLY A 38 5.18 19.17 2.76
CA GLY A 38 6.61 19.41 2.71
C GLY A 38 7.42 18.52 3.66
N GLU A 39 6.81 17.44 4.18
CA GLU A 39 7.45 16.51 5.09
C GLU A 39 8.32 15.50 4.32
N SER A 40 9.47 15.10 4.87
CA SER A 40 10.33 14.09 4.28
C SER A 40 9.66 12.72 4.28
N VAL A 41 9.74 12.00 3.15
CA VAL A 41 9.26 10.62 3.02
C VAL A 41 10.24 9.59 3.63
N VAL A 42 11.46 10.02 3.96
CA VAL A 42 12.51 9.13 4.49
C VAL A 42 12.60 9.22 6.00
N ARG A 43 12.49 10.41 6.58
CA ARG A 43 12.61 10.66 8.02
C ARG A 43 11.55 11.67 8.49
N PRO A 44 11.03 11.55 9.73
CA PRO A 44 11.24 10.43 10.66
C PRO A 44 10.56 9.14 10.19
N ARG A 45 10.85 8.01 10.88
CA ARG A 45 10.17 6.73 10.67
C ARG A 45 8.66 6.91 10.86
N SER A 46 7.88 5.98 10.30
CA SER A 46 6.42 5.98 10.48
C SER A 46 6.05 5.97 11.95
N HIS A 47 5.19 6.90 12.37
CA HIS A 47 4.82 7.10 13.76
C HIS A 47 3.34 7.48 13.90
N CYS A 48 2.78 7.24 15.05
CA CYS A 48 1.43 7.69 15.37
C CYS A 48 1.40 9.21 15.49
N ARG A 49 0.52 9.88 14.76
CA ARG A 49 0.41 11.35 14.79
C ARG A 49 -0.11 11.90 16.12
N SER A 50 -0.80 11.09 16.93
CA SER A 50 -1.36 11.52 18.21
C SER A 50 -0.36 11.42 19.37
N CYS A 51 0.42 10.32 19.46
CA CYS A 51 1.32 10.09 20.60
C CYS A 51 2.80 10.02 20.22
N GLY A 52 3.15 10.11 18.92
CA GLY A 52 4.53 10.06 18.47
C GLY A 52 5.17 8.65 18.49
N ARG A 53 4.45 7.60 18.96
CA ARG A 53 4.99 6.23 18.98
C ARG A 53 5.44 5.83 17.59
N VAL A 54 6.68 5.36 17.46
CA VAL A 54 7.17 4.75 16.22
C VAL A 54 6.41 3.44 15.98
N LEU A 55 5.97 3.23 14.75
CA LEU A 55 5.26 2.01 14.36
C LEU A 55 6.21 0.81 14.41
N ASP A 56 5.73 -0.28 14.99
CA ASP A 56 6.45 -1.55 15.05
C ASP A 56 6.24 -2.39 13.78
N PHE A 57 6.88 -3.55 13.73
CA PHE A 57 6.79 -4.44 12.56
C PHE A 57 5.35 -4.88 12.27
N VAL A 58 4.54 -5.14 13.30
CA VAL A 58 3.13 -5.56 13.13
C VAL A 58 2.30 -4.46 12.50
N ASP A 59 2.52 -3.21 12.92
CA ASP A 59 1.82 -2.05 12.36
C ASP A 59 2.15 -1.81 10.87
N LEU A 60 3.31 -2.31 10.42
CA LEU A 60 3.82 -2.13 9.04
C LEU A 60 3.44 -3.27 8.09
N ILE A 61 2.81 -4.35 8.58
CA ILE A 61 2.31 -5.42 7.70
C ILE A 61 1.13 -4.86 6.90
N PRO A 62 1.23 -4.80 5.56
CA PRO A 62 0.18 -4.20 4.75
C PRO A 62 -1.18 -4.88 5.00
N VAL A 63 -2.24 -4.08 5.08
CA VAL A 63 -3.62 -4.50 5.38
C VAL A 63 -3.77 -5.24 6.71
N ALA A 64 -2.96 -6.30 6.92
CA ALA A 64 -3.06 -7.14 8.11
C ALA A 64 -2.73 -6.38 9.40
N GLY A 65 -1.73 -5.50 9.39
CA GLY A 65 -1.40 -4.65 10.55
C GLY A 65 -2.58 -3.81 11.00
N TYR A 66 -3.30 -3.19 10.06
CA TYR A 66 -4.51 -2.44 10.35
C TYR A 66 -5.61 -3.31 10.97
N LEU A 67 -5.85 -4.51 10.42
CA LEU A 67 -6.86 -5.44 10.93
C LEU A 67 -6.50 -5.97 12.33
N ILE A 68 -5.25 -6.37 12.55
CA ILE A 68 -4.75 -6.87 13.84
C ILE A 68 -4.90 -5.79 14.94
N ARG A 69 -4.66 -4.53 14.60
CA ARG A 69 -4.78 -3.39 15.53
C ARG A 69 -6.20 -2.85 15.65
N GLY A 70 -7.16 -3.39 14.89
CA GLY A 70 -8.54 -2.90 14.86
C GLY A 70 -8.66 -1.43 14.45
N GLY A 71 -7.76 -0.97 13.56
CA GLY A 71 -7.72 0.41 13.11
C GLY A 71 -7.33 1.44 14.18
N ARG A 72 -6.63 1.02 15.25
CA ARG A 72 -6.27 1.86 16.38
C ARG A 72 -4.78 1.77 16.73
N CYS A 73 -4.23 2.87 17.22
CA CYS A 73 -2.88 2.87 17.76
C CYS A 73 -2.77 1.96 19.00
N ALA A 74 -1.76 1.11 19.03
CA ALA A 74 -1.55 0.17 20.14
C ALA A 74 -1.27 0.85 21.49
N THR A 75 -0.79 2.12 21.50
CA THR A 75 -0.44 2.83 22.73
C THR A 75 -1.53 3.79 23.19
N CYS A 76 -2.02 4.66 22.31
CA CYS A 76 -2.97 5.71 22.70
C CYS A 76 -4.41 5.44 22.25
N GLY A 77 -4.69 4.36 21.52
CA GLY A 77 -6.02 4.01 21.03
C GLY A 77 -6.57 4.95 19.95
N ALA A 78 -5.82 5.99 19.53
CA ALA A 78 -6.27 6.91 18.49
C ALA A 78 -6.58 6.14 17.19
N SER A 79 -7.68 6.51 16.51
CA SER A 79 -8.08 5.85 15.27
C SER A 79 -7.08 6.13 14.16
N ILE A 80 -6.73 5.08 13.44
CA ILE A 80 -5.90 5.14 12.23
C ILE A 80 -6.83 5.22 11.03
N GLY A 81 -6.58 6.17 10.12
CA GLY A 81 -7.40 6.32 8.92
C GLY A 81 -7.40 5.08 8.03
N VAL A 82 -8.54 4.79 7.41
CA VAL A 82 -8.71 3.64 6.50
C VAL A 82 -8.00 3.81 5.16
N SER A 83 -7.41 4.96 4.88
CA SER A 83 -6.76 5.23 3.59
C SER A 83 -5.60 4.27 3.31
N SER A 84 -4.78 3.94 4.31
CA SER A 84 -3.64 3.04 4.13
C SER A 84 -4.06 1.64 3.68
N PRO A 85 -4.86 0.90 4.44
CA PRO A 85 -5.25 -0.45 4.04
C PRO A 85 -6.07 -0.48 2.74
N VAL A 86 -6.83 0.59 2.43
CA VAL A 86 -7.56 0.68 1.16
C VAL A 86 -6.61 0.84 -0.02
N VAL A 87 -5.64 1.74 0.04
CA VAL A 87 -4.66 1.92 -1.04
C VAL A 87 -3.81 0.67 -1.22
N GLU A 88 -3.36 0.07 -0.15
CA GLU A 88 -2.62 -1.19 -0.15
C GLU A 88 -3.42 -2.30 -0.83
N ALA A 89 -4.67 -2.50 -0.42
CA ALA A 89 -5.55 -3.52 -0.99
C ALA A 89 -5.84 -3.27 -2.48
N LEU A 90 -6.04 -2.03 -2.90
CA LEU A 90 -6.25 -1.69 -4.32
C LEU A 90 -5.02 -2.01 -5.16
N CYS A 91 -3.82 -1.67 -4.70
CA CYS A 91 -2.59 -2.01 -5.39
C CYS A 91 -2.39 -3.53 -5.51
N GLY A 92 -2.60 -4.26 -4.41
CA GLY A 92 -2.50 -5.71 -4.40
C GLY A 92 -3.54 -6.38 -5.30
N ALA A 93 -4.79 -5.91 -5.27
CA ALA A 93 -5.88 -6.42 -6.10
C ALA A 93 -5.64 -6.16 -7.60
N ALA A 94 -5.10 -5.01 -7.97
CA ALA A 94 -4.77 -4.68 -9.36
C ALA A 94 -3.74 -5.66 -9.92
N VAL A 95 -2.67 -5.95 -9.18
CA VAL A 95 -1.66 -6.94 -9.58
C VAL A 95 -2.23 -8.35 -9.61
N LEU A 96 -2.98 -8.75 -8.57
CA LEU A 96 -3.59 -10.08 -8.51
C LEU A 96 -4.53 -10.31 -9.69
N ALA A 97 -5.42 -9.37 -9.99
CA ALA A 97 -6.33 -9.47 -11.13
C ALA A 97 -5.56 -9.58 -12.45
N SER A 98 -4.50 -8.77 -12.62
CA SER A 98 -3.68 -8.80 -13.83
C SER A 98 -2.95 -10.13 -14.01
N VAL A 99 -2.41 -10.71 -12.93
CA VAL A 99 -1.73 -12.02 -12.96
C VAL A 99 -2.73 -13.15 -13.24
N MET A 100 -3.96 -13.05 -12.70
CA MET A 100 -5.00 -14.07 -12.93
C MET A 100 -5.59 -14.02 -14.34
N LEU A 101 -5.75 -12.82 -14.92
CA LEU A 101 -6.42 -12.63 -16.21
C LEU A 101 -5.46 -12.74 -17.41
N LEU A 102 -4.18 -12.51 -17.23
CA LEU A 102 -3.17 -12.47 -18.27
C LEU A 102 -2.11 -13.56 -18.04
N LYS A 103 -1.33 -13.86 -19.09
CA LYS A 103 -0.14 -14.71 -18.90
C LYS A 103 0.84 -14.04 -17.92
N PRO A 104 1.59 -14.82 -17.10
CA PRO A 104 2.34 -14.29 -15.95
C PRO A 104 3.17 -13.03 -16.22
N TRP A 105 3.93 -12.99 -17.32
CA TRP A 105 4.77 -11.84 -17.64
C TRP A 105 3.97 -10.60 -18.09
N ARG A 106 2.87 -10.82 -18.86
CA ARG A 106 1.95 -9.74 -19.27
C ARG A 106 1.15 -9.21 -18.08
N GLY A 107 0.76 -10.11 -17.18
CA GLY A 107 0.09 -9.76 -15.95
C GLY A 107 0.96 -8.90 -15.03
N ALA A 108 2.24 -9.19 -14.92
CA ALA A 108 3.18 -8.38 -14.15
C ALA A 108 3.27 -6.94 -14.69
N VAL A 109 3.42 -6.77 -16.01
CA VAL A 109 3.49 -5.43 -16.63
C VAL A 109 2.18 -4.67 -16.44
N ALA A 110 1.04 -5.27 -16.78
CA ALA A 110 -0.28 -4.64 -16.61
C ALA A 110 -0.60 -4.32 -15.13
N GLY A 111 -0.12 -5.15 -14.21
CA GLY A 111 -0.25 -4.91 -12.77
C GLY A 111 0.53 -3.69 -12.30
N LEU A 112 1.72 -3.47 -12.84
CA LEU A 112 2.52 -2.26 -12.57
C LEU A 112 1.81 -0.98 -13.06
N ASP A 113 1.20 -1.03 -14.24
CA ASP A 113 0.39 0.09 -14.75
C ASP A 113 -0.77 0.40 -13.81
N GLY A 114 -1.46 -0.62 -13.30
CA GLY A 114 -2.51 -0.47 -12.29
C GLY A 114 -2.02 0.19 -11.00
N VAL A 115 -0.87 -0.22 -10.49
CA VAL A 115 -0.25 0.38 -9.30
C VAL A 115 0.12 1.84 -9.55
N LEU A 116 0.66 2.18 -10.72
CA LEU A 116 0.98 3.56 -11.10
C LEU A 116 -0.28 4.44 -11.16
N VAL A 117 -1.36 3.95 -11.76
CA VAL A 117 -2.64 4.69 -11.83
C VAL A 117 -3.21 4.95 -10.44
N VAL A 118 -3.24 3.93 -9.57
CA VAL A 118 -3.68 4.10 -8.17
C VAL A 118 -2.78 5.09 -7.44
N GLY A 119 -1.47 5.00 -7.62
CA GLY A 119 -0.50 5.89 -6.99
C GLY A 119 -0.70 7.34 -7.39
N LEU A 120 -0.84 7.62 -8.68
CA LEU A 120 -1.08 8.97 -9.19
C LEU A 120 -2.42 9.54 -8.68
N ALA A 121 -3.47 8.73 -8.66
CA ALA A 121 -4.77 9.15 -8.13
C ALA A 121 -4.70 9.52 -6.65
N VAL A 122 -4.05 8.68 -5.83
CA VAL A 122 -3.91 8.92 -4.38
C VAL A 122 -3.09 10.17 -4.10
N ILE A 123 -1.98 10.36 -4.79
CA ILE A 123 -1.13 11.57 -4.66
C ILE A 123 -1.92 12.81 -5.07
N SER A 124 -2.63 12.77 -6.20
CA SER A 124 -3.47 13.88 -6.67
C SER A 124 -4.56 14.27 -5.68
N LEU A 125 -5.19 13.28 -5.04
CA LEU A 125 -6.18 13.51 -3.98
C LEU A 125 -5.55 14.11 -2.72
N GLY A 126 -4.33 13.70 -2.38
CA GLY A 126 -3.55 14.28 -1.28
C GLY A 126 -3.34 15.78 -1.49
N PHE A 127 -2.83 16.18 -2.65
CA PHE A 127 -2.64 17.59 -3.00
C PHE A 127 -3.96 18.36 -3.08
N GLY A 128 -5.03 17.77 -3.63
CA GLY A 128 -6.35 18.38 -3.72
C GLY A 128 -7.00 18.70 -2.37
N ARG A 129 -6.69 17.93 -1.32
CA ARG A 129 -7.15 18.20 0.06
C ARG A 129 -6.49 19.42 0.67
N LEU A 130 -5.20 19.63 0.43
CA LEU A 130 -4.47 20.81 0.93
C LEU A 130 -4.92 22.10 0.26
N GLY A 131 -5.12 22.11 -1.04
CA GLY A 131 -5.64 23.29 -1.75
C GLY A 131 -7.03 23.74 -1.29
N ARG A 132 -7.78 22.87 -0.60
CA ARG A 132 -9.06 23.23 0.03
C ARG A 132 -8.93 23.72 1.47
N ALA A 133 -7.89 23.32 2.17
CA ALA A 133 -7.65 23.73 3.55
C ALA A 133 -6.98 25.12 3.65
N THR A 134 -6.45 25.63 2.56
CA THR A 134 -5.77 26.95 2.47
C THR A 134 -6.65 28.05 1.90
N ARG A 135 -7.93 27.77 1.62
CA ARG A 135 -8.95 28.76 1.23
C ARG A 135 -9.96 28.91 2.36
#